data_61be8541bd9ba51e99aeaa36b0a073a7
#
_entry.id   61be8541bd9ba51e99aeaa36b0a073a7
#
_cell.length_a   1.000
_cell.length_b   1.000
_cell.length_c   1.000
_cell.angle_alpha   90.00
_cell.angle_beta   90.00
_cell.angle_gamma   90.00
#
_symmetry.space_group_name_H-M   'P 1'
#
loop_
_entity.id
_entity.type
_entity.pdbx_description
1 polymer ?
#
loop_
_entity_poly.entity_id
_entity_poly.type
_entity_poly.pdbx_seq_one_letter_code
_entity_poly.pdbx_strand_id
1 'polypeptide(L)'
;EVLCPTVEGMRRDGMPLVGMLFVGLMLTRKGPKVLEFNVRFGDPETEAVLELLAHPSTLADVMVACAERRLDCVDLSIKAGYAVSVVLASGGYPGKYATGVPIEIPTLPEHVSVYHAGTTRADDGTLLTAGGRVLAVSAVGETLDEALQRVYAGVSSIRFDGMVYRRDIAHRALAGARTKQDMTYASAGVDIDAGNALVERIKPMAKSTQRVGCMG
;
A
#
# COMPACT_ATOMS: atom_id res chain seq x y z
N GLU A 1 18.59 2.16 -6.37
CA GLU A 1 19.16 3.52 -6.63
C GLU A 1 18.73 4.57 -5.59
N VAL A 2 17.58 4.43 -4.90
CA VAL A 2 17.06 5.43 -3.95
C VAL A 2 17.12 4.92 -2.52
N LEU A 3 16.45 3.79 -2.20
CA LEU A 3 16.29 3.31 -0.81
C LEU A 3 17.62 3.03 -0.11
N CYS A 4 18.50 2.21 -0.72
CA CYS A 4 19.77 1.85 -0.09
C CYS A 4 20.67 3.06 0.19
N PRO A 5 20.91 4.01 -0.75
CA PRO A 5 21.66 5.22 -0.46
C PRO A 5 21.05 6.08 0.64
N THR A 6 19.70 6.14 0.72
CA THR A 6 19.02 6.92 1.76
C THR A 6 19.25 6.31 3.14
N VAL A 7 19.00 5.00 3.29
CA VAL A 7 19.19 4.30 4.56
C VAL A 7 20.65 4.34 5.02
N GLU A 8 21.59 4.18 4.08
CA GLU A 8 23.02 4.24 4.36
C GLU A 8 23.47 5.67 4.74
N GLY A 9 22.94 6.70 4.04
CA GLY A 9 23.18 8.09 4.39
C GLY A 9 22.71 8.41 5.81
N MET A 10 21.48 8.03 6.17
CA MET A 10 20.95 8.21 7.52
C MET A 10 21.82 7.50 8.58
N ARG A 11 22.32 6.30 8.27
CA ARG A 11 23.21 5.57 9.16
C ARG A 11 24.54 6.30 9.39
N ARG A 12 25.14 6.86 8.33
CA ARG A 12 26.38 7.66 8.40
C ARG A 12 26.21 8.93 9.21
N ASP A 13 25.05 9.56 9.08
CA ASP A 13 24.71 10.78 9.82
C ASP A 13 24.34 10.52 11.29
N GLY A 14 24.47 9.28 11.76
CA GLY A 14 24.18 8.90 13.14
C GLY A 14 22.69 8.73 13.44
N MET A 15 21.83 8.73 12.43
CA MET A 15 20.37 8.57 12.52
C MET A 15 19.91 7.28 11.80
N PRO A 16 20.28 6.08 12.30
CA PRO A 16 19.92 4.83 11.62
C PRO A 16 18.40 4.66 11.57
N LEU A 17 17.87 4.43 10.38
CA LEU A 17 16.45 4.15 10.20
C LEU A 17 16.09 2.79 10.76
N VAL A 18 15.10 2.75 11.65
CA VAL A 18 14.42 1.54 12.11
C VAL A 18 12.93 1.79 11.96
N GLY A 19 12.28 1.09 11.04
CA GLY A 19 10.87 1.31 10.74
C GLY A 19 10.55 1.26 9.25
N MET A 20 9.43 1.86 8.87
CA MET A 20 8.97 1.94 7.50
C MET A 20 9.51 3.20 6.80
N LEU A 21 10.05 3.00 5.61
CA LEU A 21 10.38 4.07 4.68
C LEU A 21 9.52 3.91 3.42
N PHE A 22 8.58 4.82 3.23
CA PHE A 22 7.82 4.96 2.00
C PHE A 22 8.45 6.06 1.14
N VAL A 23 8.65 5.77 -0.15
CA VAL A 23 9.24 6.74 -1.10
C VAL A 23 8.29 6.92 -2.27
N GLY A 24 7.78 8.12 -2.44
CA GLY A 24 7.03 8.53 -3.63
C GLY A 24 7.99 8.78 -4.79
N LEU A 25 7.79 8.08 -5.91
CA LEU A 25 8.63 8.17 -7.09
C LEU A 25 7.82 8.57 -8.33
N MET A 26 8.40 9.42 -9.17
CA MET A 26 7.96 9.66 -10.53
C MET A 26 8.89 8.95 -11.51
N LEU A 27 8.35 8.00 -12.26
CA LEU A 27 9.09 7.35 -13.34
C LEU A 27 9.15 8.27 -14.55
N THR A 28 10.35 8.68 -14.94
CA THR A 28 10.58 9.57 -16.08
C THR A 28 11.46 8.89 -17.13
N ARG A 29 11.54 9.46 -18.33
CA ARG A 29 12.47 9.01 -19.38
C ARG A 29 13.95 9.05 -18.96
N LYS A 30 14.28 9.83 -17.92
CA LYS A 30 15.63 9.96 -17.34
C LYS A 30 15.81 9.14 -16.06
N GLY A 31 14.96 8.14 -15.84
CA GLY A 31 14.93 7.30 -14.64
C GLY A 31 14.00 7.84 -13.53
N PRO A 32 13.93 7.14 -12.39
CA PRO A 32 13.09 7.52 -11.28
C PRO A 32 13.51 8.85 -10.64
N LYS A 33 12.55 9.68 -10.31
CA LYS A 33 12.73 10.92 -9.57
C LYS A 33 11.97 10.85 -8.26
N VAL A 34 12.63 11.17 -7.16
CA VAL A 34 12.02 11.20 -5.84
C VAL A 34 11.09 12.41 -5.76
N LEU A 35 9.87 12.19 -5.31
CA LEU A 35 8.89 13.22 -4.99
C LEU A 35 8.95 13.55 -3.50
N GLU A 36 8.90 12.51 -2.66
CA GLU A 36 8.91 12.66 -1.21
C GLU A 36 9.41 11.39 -0.50
N PHE A 37 9.84 11.56 0.74
CA PHE A 37 10.07 10.48 1.70
C PHE A 37 9.07 10.57 2.84
N ASN A 38 8.54 9.43 3.27
CA ASN A 38 7.70 9.32 4.44
C ASN A 38 8.24 8.21 5.36
N VAL A 39 8.45 8.51 6.64
CA VAL A 39 8.92 7.53 7.64
C VAL A 39 7.73 6.82 8.32
N ARG A 40 6.74 6.46 7.52
CA ARG A 40 5.51 5.75 7.88
C ARG A 40 4.98 4.96 6.70
N PHE A 41 4.00 4.13 6.97
CA PHE A 41 3.25 3.50 5.88
C PHE A 41 2.56 4.53 4.98
N GLY A 42 2.48 4.24 3.69
CA GLY A 42 1.70 5.03 2.73
C GLY A 42 0.20 4.97 3.07
N ASP A 43 -0.53 6.01 2.73
CA ASP A 43 -1.97 6.08 2.85
C ASP A 43 -2.52 6.77 1.58
N PRO A 44 -3.18 6.04 0.67
CA PRO A 44 -3.79 4.70 0.84
C PRO A 44 -2.97 3.52 0.26
N GLU A 45 -1.66 3.62 0.04
CA GLU A 45 -0.89 2.57 -0.62
C GLU A 45 -0.83 1.29 0.22
N THR A 46 -0.78 1.43 1.55
CA THR A 46 -0.68 0.30 2.48
C THR A 46 -1.89 -0.62 2.41
N GLU A 47 -3.08 -0.06 2.25
CA GLU A 47 -4.34 -0.78 2.15
C GLU A 47 -4.43 -1.66 0.90
N ALA A 48 -3.60 -1.38 -0.11
CA ALA A 48 -3.44 -2.27 -1.26
C ALA A 48 -2.26 -3.24 -1.07
N VAL A 49 -1.08 -2.74 -0.64
CA VAL A 49 0.15 -3.53 -0.55
C VAL A 49 0.01 -4.68 0.45
N LEU A 50 -0.59 -4.43 1.62
CA LEU A 50 -0.73 -5.45 2.66
C LEU A 50 -1.72 -6.56 2.33
N GLU A 51 -2.67 -6.35 1.42
CA GLU A 51 -3.55 -7.40 0.91
C GLU A 51 -2.78 -8.52 0.17
N LEU A 52 -1.62 -8.18 -0.36
CA LEU A 52 -0.74 -9.14 -1.04
C LEU A 52 0.27 -9.81 -0.11
N LEU A 53 0.32 -9.45 1.18
CA LEU A 53 1.20 -10.14 2.12
C LEU A 53 0.73 -11.60 2.27
N ALA A 54 1.66 -12.54 2.09
CA ALA A 54 1.38 -13.97 2.10
C ALA A 54 1.90 -14.64 3.38
N HIS A 55 1.23 -15.76 3.76
CA HIS A 55 1.77 -16.65 4.78
C HIS A 55 3.16 -17.17 4.36
N PRO A 56 4.07 -17.48 5.29
CA PRO A 56 3.83 -17.62 6.75
C PRO A 56 3.96 -16.31 7.55
N SER A 57 4.49 -15.23 6.99
CA SER A 57 4.73 -13.99 7.74
C SER A 57 3.45 -13.17 7.89
N THR A 58 3.18 -12.70 9.11
CA THR A 58 2.16 -11.69 9.37
C THR A 58 2.79 -10.29 9.41
N LEU A 59 1.98 -9.24 9.27
CA LEU A 59 2.46 -7.87 9.46
C LEU A 59 3.07 -7.68 10.86
N ALA A 60 2.50 -8.31 11.88
CA ALA A 60 3.01 -8.24 13.26
C ALA A 60 4.42 -8.83 13.36
N ASP A 61 4.68 -9.99 12.74
CA ASP A 61 6.02 -10.58 12.72
C ASP A 61 7.04 -9.66 12.05
N VAL A 62 6.65 -9.06 10.92
CA VAL A 62 7.51 -8.10 10.20
C VAL A 62 7.80 -6.87 11.05
N MET A 63 6.79 -6.31 11.73
CA MET A 63 6.96 -5.14 12.60
C MET A 63 7.84 -5.43 13.81
N VAL A 64 7.65 -6.58 14.46
CA VAL A 64 8.49 -7.01 15.60
C VAL A 64 9.93 -7.23 15.12
N ALA A 65 10.13 -7.95 14.03
CA ALA A 65 11.45 -8.19 13.49
C ALA A 65 12.16 -6.89 13.07
N CYS A 66 11.42 -5.92 12.54
CA CYS A 66 11.94 -4.60 12.21
C CYS A 66 12.40 -3.86 13.49
N ALA A 67 11.59 -3.83 14.54
CA ALA A 67 11.92 -3.20 15.81
C ALA A 67 13.14 -3.85 16.49
N GLU A 68 13.24 -5.16 16.40
CA GLU A 68 14.35 -5.96 16.92
C GLU A 68 15.59 -6.00 16.00
N ARG A 69 15.52 -5.33 14.82
CA ARG A 69 16.61 -5.27 13.83
C ARG A 69 17.05 -6.63 13.30
N ARG A 70 16.12 -7.55 13.14
CA ARG A 70 16.33 -8.91 12.58
C ARG A 70 15.37 -9.19 11.41
N LEU A 71 15.07 -8.18 10.61
CA LEU A 71 14.15 -8.29 9.48
C LEU A 71 14.66 -9.28 8.41
N ASP A 72 15.96 -9.52 8.36
CA ASP A 72 16.63 -10.53 7.53
C ASP A 72 16.30 -11.98 7.94
N CYS A 73 15.75 -12.19 9.15
CA CYS A 73 15.29 -13.49 9.65
C CYS A 73 13.82 -13.77 9.30
N VAL A 74 13.11 -12.84 8.68
CA VAL A 74 11.71 -13.01 8.31
C VAL A 74 11.60 -13.44 6.84
N ASP A 75 10.86 -14.49 6.59
CA ASP A 75 10.48 -14.88 5.23
C ASP A 75 9.30 -14.04 4.78
N LEU A 76 9.58 -12.96 4.04
CA LEU A 76 8.58 -12.06 3.49
C LEU A 76 8.13 -12.55 2.12
N SER A 77 6.98 -13.17 2.08
CA SER A 77 6.36 -13.65 0.85
C SER A 77 5.21 -12.76 0.41
N ILE A 78 5.09 -12.58 -0.90
CA ILE A 78 4.04 -11.78 -1.54
C ILE A 78 3.20 -12.69 -2.43
N LYS A 79 1.88 -12.62 -2.29
CA LYS A 79 0.94 -13.31 -3.19
C LYS A 79 1.10 -12.81 -4.62
N ALA A 80 1.06 -13.70 -5.58
CA ALA A 80 0.92 -13.32 -6.98
C ALA A 80 -0.46 -12.70 -7.22
N GLY A 81 -0.53 -11.68 -8.08
CA GLY A 81 -1.77 -11.00 -8.43
C GLY A 81 -1.70 -9.48 -8.28
N TYR A 82 -2.85 -8.88 -8.20
CA TYR A 82 -3.03 -7.43 -8.14
C TYR A 82 -3.90 -7.05 -6.95
N ALA A 83 -3.56 -5.94 -6.30
CA ALA A 83 -4.40 -5.33 -5.28
C ALA A 83 -4.72 -3.89 -5.70
N VAL A 84 -5.97 -3.49 -5.49
CA VAL A 84 -6.46 -2.15 -5.78
C VAL A 84 -7.16 -1.60 -4.56
N SER A 85 -6.87 -0.34 -4.20
CA SER A 85 -7.56 0.38 -3.15
C SER A 85 -8.23 1.64 -3.70
N VAL A 86 -9.48 1.87 -3.31
CA VAL A 86 -10.26 3.05 -3.68
C VAL A 86 -10.70 3.79 -2.43
N VAL A 87 -10.29 5.04 -2.32
CA VAL A 87 -10.68 5.90 -1.19
C VAL A 87 -12.08 6.46 -1.40
N LEU A 88 -12.93 6.34 -0.39
CA LEU A 88 -14.21 7.00 -0.27
C LEU A 88 -14.03 8.25 0.60
N ALA A 89 -14.34 9.40 0.04
CA ALA A 89 -14.13 10.69 0.70
C ALA A 89 -15.45 11.44 0.89
N SER A 90 -15.45 12.35 1.87
CA SER A 90 -16.54 13.33 2.08
C SER A 90 -16.57 14.33 0.93
N GLY A 91 -17.76 14.67 0.45
CA GLY A 91 -17.95 15.67 -0.60
C GLY A 91 -17.36 17.01 -0.18
N GLY A 92 -16.58 17.61 -1.09
CA GLY A 92 -15.83 18.84 -0.84
C GLY A 92 -14.37 18.63 -0.44
N TYR A 93 -13.96 17.42 -0.03
CA TYR A 93 -12.55 17.12 0.23
C TYR A 93 -11.70 17.32 -1.05
N PRO A 94 -10.48 17.93 -0.99
CA PRO A 94 -9.70 18.34 0.21
C PRO A 94 -10.07 19.72 0.78
N GLY A 95 -11.12 20.40 0.28
CA GLY A 95 -11.63 21.64 0.84
C GLY A 95 -12.52 21.41 2.06
N LYS A 96 -13.57 22.24 2.22
CA LYS A 96 -14.53 22.10 3.32
C LYS A 96 -15.49 20.93 3.07
N TYR A 97 -15.71 20.10 4.07
CA TYR A 97 -16.61 18.95 4.03
C TYR A 97 -17.39 18.82 5.34
N ALA A 98 -18.53 18.12 5.29
CA ALA A 98 -19.33 17.79 6.46
C ALA A 98 -18.78 16.53 7.15
N THR A 99 -18.98 16.44 8.47
CA THR A 99 -18.72 15.26 9.30
C THR A 99 -20.00 14.86 10.04
N GLY A 100 -19.99 13.69 10.69
CA GLY A 100 -21.17 13.20 11.42
C GLY A 100 -22.24 12.60 10.51
N VAL A 101 -21.92 12.30 9.26
CA VAL A 101 -22.85 11.68 8.30
C VAL A 101 -22.86 10.17 8.54
N PRO A 102 -24.04 9.52 8.69
CA PRO A 102 -24.17 8.08 8.85
C PRO A 102 -23.59 7.31 7.66
N ILE A 103 -22.87 6.23 7.97
CA ILE A 103 -22.25 5.35 6.99
C ILE A 103 -22.92 3.98 7.05
N GLU A 104 -23.39 3.49 5.91
CA GLU A 104 -23.94 2.16 5.74
C GLU A 104 -22.93 1.27 5.03
N ILE A 105 -22.48 0.19 5.70
CA ILE A 105 -21.60 -0.83 5.14
C ILE A 105 -22.37 -2.15 5.23
N PRO A 106 -22.94 -2.67 4.14
CA PRO A 106 -23.61 -3.96 4.12
C PRO A 106 -22.59 -5.12 4.17
N THR A 107 -23.08 -6.35 4.10
CA THR A 107 -22.21 -7.50 3.87
C THR A 107 -21.50 -7.33 2.52
N LEU A 108 -20.17 -7.36 2.57
CA LEU A 108 -19.34 -7.14 1.39
C LEU A 108 -19.14 -8.43 0.59
N PRO A 109 -18.88 -8.32 -0.71
CA PRO A 109 -18.45 -9.46 -1.52
C PRO A 109 -17.16 -10.09 -0.96
N GLU A 110 -16.97 -11.37 -1.26
CA GLU A 110 -15.71 -12.07 -0.96
C GLU A 110 -14.52 -11.36 -1.61
N HIS A 111 -13.37 -11.39 -0.94
CA HIS A 111 -12.12 -10.74 -1.37
C HIS A 111 -12.16 -9.19 -1.42
N VAL A 112 -13.13 -8.57 -0.76
CA VAL A 112 -13.22 -7.13 -0.57
C VAL A 112 -13.03 -6.80 0.90
N SER A 113 -12.06 -5.92 1.20
CA SER A 113 -11.76 -5.41 2.53
C SER A 113 -12.14 -3.93 2.63
N VAL A 114 -12.57 -3.51 3.83
CA VAL A 114 -12.82 -2.09 4.13
C VAL A 114 -11.97 -1.66 5.31
N TYR A 115 -11.20 -0.62 5.09
CA TYR A 115 -10.36 0.03 6.10
C TYR A 115 -10.97 1.35 6.52
N HIS A 116 -11.08 1.55 7.83
CA HIS A 116 -11.57 2.79 8.41
C HIS A 116 -10.46 3.83 8.49
N ALA A 117 -10.72 5.04 7.98
CA ALA A 117 -9.86 6.20 8.10
C ALA A 117 -10.56 7.27 8.96
N GLY A 118 -11.20 8.25 8.34
CA GLY A 118 -11.94 9.30 9.05
C GLY A 118 -13.34 8.84 9.45
N THR A 119 -13.46 7.91 10.38
CA THR A 119 -14.74 7.41 10.91
C THR A 119 -14.78 7.51 12.43
N THR A 120 -15.98 7.60 13.00
CA THR A 120 -16.26 7.53 14.43
C THR A 120 -17.56 6.77 14.69
N ARG A 121 -17.82 6.39 15.94
CA ARG A 121 -19.10 5.81 16.35
C ARG A 121 -19.84 6.78 17.25
N ALA A 122 -21.14 6.93 17.01
CA ALA A 122 -22.05 7.59 17.93
C ALA A 122 -22.35 6.70 19.15
N ASP A 123 -22.98 7.26 20.17
CA ASP A 123 -23.34 6.54 21.41
C ASP A 123 -24.31 5.36 21.16
N ASP A 124 -25.15 5.46 20.15
CA ASP A 124 -26.06 4.41 19.71
C ASP A 124 -25.38 3.32 18.83
N GLY A 125 -24.07 3.46 18.59
CA GLY A 125 -23.30 2.53 17.76
C GLY A 125 -23.28 2.85 16.27
N THR A 126 -24.02 3.86 15.82
CA THR A 126 -24.06 4.29 14.42
C THR A 126 -22.65 4.72 13.95
N LEU A 127 -22.21 4.21 12.80
CA LEU A 127 -20.93 4.60 12.19
C LEU A 127 -21.12 5.94 11.45
N LEU A 128 -20.24 6.89 11.72
CA LEU A 128 -20.30 8.25 11.19
C LEU A 128 -19.01 8.66 10.50
N THR A 129 -19.12 9.56 9.51
CA THR A 129 -17.93 10.24 8.94
C THR A 129 -17.32 11.19 9.97
N ALA A 130 -15.98 11.19 10.06
CA ALA A 130 -15.21 12.05 10.98
C ALA A 130 -14.02 12.74 10.29
N GLY A 131 -13.86 12.56 8.97
CA GLY A 131 -12.74 13.12 8.23
C GLY A 131 -13.02 13.27 6.74
N GLY A 132 -12.06 13.82 6.02
CA GLY A 132 -12.13 14.02 4.57
C GLY A 132 -12.00 12.70 3.81
N ARG A 133 -10.98 11.88 4.10
CA ARG A 133 -10.90 10.48 3.65
C ARG A 133 -11.58 9.63 4.70
N VAL A 134 -12.64 8.94 4.33
CA VAL A 134 -13.55 8.25 5.26
C VAL A 134 -13.23 6.77 5.35
N LEU A 135 -13.19 6.09 4.21
CA LEU A 135 -12.92 4.66 4.09
C LEU A 135 -11.95 4.42 2.92
N ALA A 136 -11.20 3.33 3.00
CA ALA A 136 -10.54 2.74 1.85
C ALA A 136 -11.14 1.36 1.60
N VAL A 137 -11.57 1.09 0.38
CA VAL A 137 -12.07 -0.21 -0.06
C VAL A 137 -10.98 -0.84 -0.90
N SER A 138 -10.55 -2.03 -0.52
CA SER A 138 -9.49 -2.76 -1.21
C SER A 138 -9.96 -4.13 -1.68
N ALA A 139 -9.43 -4.58 -2.79
CA ALA A 139 -9.68 -5.92 -3.29
C ALA A 139 -8.46 -6.48 -4.02
N VAL A 140 -8.36 -7.81 -4.02
CA VAL A 140 -7.34 -8.55 -4.75
C VAL A 140 -7.94 -9.33 -5.90
N GLY A 141 -7.15 -9.58 -6.94
CA GLY A 141 -7.53 -10.39 -8.09
C GLY A 141 -6.30 -10.98 -8.79
N GLU A 142 -6.49 -12.04 -9.55
CA GLU A 142 -5.44 -12.63 -10.37
C GLU A 142 -5.02 -11.71 -11.51
N THR A 143 -5.96 -10.89 -11.97
CA THR A 143 -5.72 -9.84 -12.96
C THR A 143 -6.11 -8.46 -12.40
N LEU A 144 -5.55 -7.39 -13.00
CA LEU A 144 -5.89 -6.03 -12.62
C LEU A 144 -7.38 -5.71 -12.86
N ASP A 145 -7.94 -6.22 -13.96
CA ASP A 145 -9.36 -6.04 -14.28
C ASP A 145 -10.26 -6.71 -13.23
N GLU A 146 -9.91 -7.90 -12.77
CA GLU A 146 -10.64 -8.61 -11.72
C GLU A 146 -10.56 -7.85 -10.38
N ALA A 147 -9.38 -7.39 -9.96
CA ALA A 147 -9.23 -6.58 -8.76
C ALA A 147 -10.07 -5.29 -8.82
N LEU A 148 -10.10 -4.64 -9.99
CA LEU A 148 -10.93 -3.45 -10.23
C LEU A 148 -12.42 -3.76 -10.18
N GLN A 149 -12.89 -4.83 -10.80
CA GLN A 149 -14.30 -5.24 -10.74
C GLN A 149 -14.74 -5.48 -9.30
N ARG A 150 -13.93 -6.22 -8.53
CA ARG A 150 -14.22 -6.53 -7.12
C ARG A 150 -14.24 -5.28 -6.24
N VAL A 151 -13.24 -4.41 -6.35
CA VAL A 151 -13.18 -3.20 -5.52
C VAL A 151 -14.35 -2.26 -5.82
N TYR A 152 -14.70 -2.05 -7.09
CA TYR A 152 -15.84 -1.20 -7.42
C TYR A 152 -17.20 -1.84 -7.10
N ALA A 153 -17.33 -3.15 -7.09
CA ALA A 153 -18.50 -3.83 -6.55
C ALA A 153 -18.66 -3.53 -5.05
N GLY A 154 -17.58 -3.61 -4.27
CA GLY A 154 -17.56 -3.21 -2.86
C GLY A 154 -17.89 -1.74 -2.67
N VAL A 155 -17.23 -0.83 -3.40
CA VAL A 155 -17.51 0.62 -3.36
C VAL A 155 -18.98 0.92 -3.66
N SER A 156 -19.56 0.24 -4.64
CA SER A 156 -20.96 0.47 -5.05
C SER A 156 -21.99 0.02 -4.02
N SER A 157 -21.62 -0.82 -3.06
CA SER A 157 -22.49 -1.29 -1.99
C SER A 157 -22.52 -0.36 -0.77
N ILE A 158 -21.45 0.41 -0.53
CA ILE A 158 -21.33 1.32 0.61
C ILE A 158 -22.07 2.64 0.33
N ARG A 159 -22.66 3.24 1.37
CA ARG A 159 -23.41 4.49 1.26
C ARG A 159 -23.13 5.42 2.42
N PHE A 160 -22.94 6.68 2.12
CA PHE A 160 -23.12 7.84 3.01
C PHE A 160 -23.38 9.08 2.14
N ASP A 161 -24.12 10.04 2.69
CA ASP A 161 -24.48 11.26 1.97
C ASP A 161 -23.24 12.09 1.60
N GLY A 162 -23.21 12.57 0.36
CA GLY A 162 -22.07 13.33 -0.16
C GLY A 162 -20.81 12.49 -0.42
N MET A 163 -20.92 11.18 -0.49
CA MET A 163 -19.79 10.29 -0.81
C MET A 163 -19.22 10.57 -2.21
N VAL A 164 -17.91 10.75 -2.27
CA VAL A 164 -17.18 10.91 -3.53
C VAL A 164 -16.00 9.92 -3.59
N TYR A 165 -15.71 9.43 -4.77
CA TYR A 165 -14.54 8.57 -5.04
C TYR A 165 -14.12 8.67 -6.51
N ARG A 166 -12.89 8.29 -6.78
CA ARG A 166 -12.37 8.25 -8.15
C ARG A 166 -12.84 6.98 -8.86
N ARG A 167 -13.33 7.14 -10.09
CA ARG A 167 -13.79 6.04 -10.95
C ARG A 167 -12.74 5.59 -11.96
N ASP A 168 -11.57 6.22 -11.96
CA ASP A 168 -10.52 6.04 -12.95
C ASP A 168 -9.22 5.46 -12.33
N ILE A 169 -9.33 4.81 -11.16
CA ILE A 169 -8.18 4.16 -10.52
C ILE A 169 -7.58 3.14 -11.49
N ALA A 170 -6.24 3.09 -11.55
CA ALA A 170 -5.45 2.23 -12.42
C ALA A 170 -5.66 2.43 -13.95
N HIS A 171 -6.38 3.49 -14.40
CA HIS A 171 -6.65 3.71 -15.83
C HIS A 171 -5.36 3.77 -16.69
N ARG A 172 -4.25 4.30 -16.14
CA ARG A 172 -2.97 4.36 -16.86
C ARG A 172 -2.37 2.98 -17.06
N ALA A 173 -2.46 2.10 -16.07
CA ALA A 173 -1.99 0.73 -16.17
C ALA A 173 -2.80 -0.06 -17.22
N LEU A 174 -4.14 0.10 -17.20
CA LEU A 174 -5.02 -0.51 -18.21
C LEU A 174 -4.74 0.03 -19.62
N ALA A 175 -4.56 1.35 -19.78
CA ALA A 175 -4.22 1.94 -21.07
C ALA A 175 -2.86 1.44 -21.58
N GLY A 176 -1.86 1.36 -20.70
CA GLY A 176 -0.55 0.78 -21.00
C GLY A 176 -0.62 -0.70 -21.40
N ALA A 177 -1.45 -1.50 -20.75
CA ALA A 177 -1.66 -2.90 -21.10
C ALA A 177 -2.33 -3.08 -22.48
N ARG A 178 -3.29 -2.24 -22.82
CA ARG A 178 -3.98 -2.26 -24.14
C ARG A 178 -3.09 -1.83 -25.30
N THR A 179 -2.14 -0.93 -25.06
CA THR A 179 -1.15 -0.52 -26.08
C THR A 179 0.03 -1.47 -26.17
N LYS A 180 0.12 -2.44 -25.26
CA LYS A 180 1.26 -3.33 -25.07
C LYS A 180 0.94 -4.81 -25.28
N GLN A 181 0.14 -5.16 -26.26
CA GLN A 181 0.07 -6.54 -26.73
C GLN A 181 1.44 -7.11 -27.14
N ASP A 182 2.49 -6.24 -27.20
CA ASP A 182 3.88 -6.58 -27.51
C ASP A 182 4.92 -6.12 -26.45
N MET A 183 4.51 -5.72 -25.25
CA MET A 183 5.48 -5.28 -24.23
C MET A 183 5.38 -6.16 -22.97
N THR A 184 6.48 -6.86 -22.65
CA THR A 184 6.64 -7.65 -21.44
C THR A 184 6.64 -6.78 -20.19
N TYR A 185 6.32 -7.36 -19.02
CA TYR A 185 6.38 -6.72 -17.70
C TYR A 185 7.69 -5.94 -17.45
N ALA A 186 8.81 -6.47 -17.95
CA ALA A 186 10.13 -5.83 -17.90
C ALA A 186 10.16 -4.45 -18.57
N SER A 187 9.43 -4.25 -19.66
CA SER A 187 9.37 -2.95 -20.34
C SER A 187 8.44 -1.93 -19.67
N ALA A 188 7.58 -2.39 -18.76
CA ALA A 188 6.72 -1.54 -17.93
C ALA A 188 7.44 -1.08 -16.64
N GLY A 189 8.69 -1.53 -16.41
CA GLY A 189 9.45 -1.21 -15.20
C GLY A 189 8.98 -2.01 -13.96
N VAL A 190 8.12 -3.01 -14.15
CA VAL A 190 7.69 -3.94 -13.11
C VAL A 190 8.29 -5.30 -13.45
N ASP A 191 9.45 -5.57 -12.89
CA ASP A 191 10.13 -6.84 -13.02
C ASP A 191 10.03 -7.58 -11.67
N ILE A 192 9.23 -8.65 -11.66
CA ILE A 192 9.07 -9.51 -10.47
C ILE A 192 10.41 -10.14 -10.11
N ASP A 193 11.22 -10.51 -11.12
CA ASP A 193 12.55 -11.07 -10.91
C ASP A 193 13.53 -9.99 -10.41
N ALA A 194 13.41 -8.75 -10.87
CA ALA A 194 14.15 -7.62 -10.30
C ALA A 194 13.72 -7.31 -8.87
N GLY A 195 12.44 -7.47 -8.54
CA GLY A 195 11.93 -7.38 -7.16
C GLY A 195 12.54 -8.46 -6.27
N ASN A 196 12.53 -9.70 -6.70
CA ASN A 196 13.16 -10.82 -6.02
C ASN A 196 14.70 -10.67 -5.94
N ALA A 197 15.35 -10.23 -7.03
CA ALA A 197 16.78 -9.94 -7.04
C ALA A 197 17.13 -8.74 -6.12
N LEU A 198 16.25 -7.76 -5.95
CA LEU A 198 16.42 -6.69 -4.99
C LEU A 198 16.35 -7.20 -3.55
N VAL A 199 15.41 -8.11 -3.24
CA VAL A 199 15.32 -8.78 -1.93
C VAL A 199 16.60 -9.56 -1.65
N GLU A 200 17.11 -10.33 -2.62
CA GLU A 200 18.36 -11.07 -2.47
C GLU A 200 19.58 -10.15 -2.29
N ARG A 201 19.61 -8.98 -2.91
CA ARG A 201 20.67 -7.98 -2.72
C ARG A 201 20.57 -7.25 -1.38
N ILE A 202 19.38 -7.09 -0.81
CA ILE A 202 19.16 -6.47 0.50
C ILE A 202 19.55 -7.41 1.64
N LYS A 203 19.36 -8.74 1.50
CA LYS A 203 19.75 -9.75 2.50
C LYS A 203 21.20 -9.62 3.00
N PRO A 204 22.23 -9.51 2.14
CA PRO A 204 23.62 -9.30 2.60
C PRO A 204 23.83 -7.95 3.30
N MET A 205 23.11 -6.91 2.89
CA MET A 205 23.21 -5.57 3.49
C MET A 205 22.54 -5.55 4.86
N ALA A 206 21.41 -6.24 5.04
CA ALA A 206 20.79 -6.44 6.33
C ALA A 206 21.73 -7.25 7.26
N LYS A 207 22.37 -8.30 6.73
CA LYS A 207 23.41 -9.06 7.46
C LYS A 207 24.60 -8.20 7.92
N SER A 208 25.03 -7.21 7.13
CA SER A 208 26.15 -6.33 7.49
C SER A 208 25.81 -5.37 8.65
N THR A 209 24.55 -5.24 9.04
CA THR A 209 24.11 -4.47 10.21
C THR A 209 24.04 -5.29 11.50
N GLN A 210 24.34 -6.60 11.45
CA GLN A 210 24.37 -7.46 12.64
C GLN A 210 25.49 -7.00 13.59
N ARG A 211 25.13 -6.78 14.85
CA ARG A 211 26.10 -6.58 15.95
C ARG A 211 26.45 -7.93 16.56
N VAL A 212 27.70 -8.02 17.04
CA VAL A 212 28.17 -9.16 17.88
C VAL A 212 27.21 -9.31 19.08
N GLY A 213 26.49 -10.45 19.13
CA GLY A 213 25.49 -10.75 20.15
C GLY A 213 24.12 -11.18 19.63
N CYS A 214 23.84 -11.09 18.34
CA CYS A 214 22.70 -11.79 17.73
C CYS A 214 23.05 -13.29 17.63
N MET A 215 22.45 -14.10 18.50
CA MET A 215 22.50 -15.55 18.35
C MET A 215 21.63 -15.93 17.15
N GLY A 216 22.22 -16.71 16.21
CA GLY A 216 21.56 -17.27 15.04
C GLY A 216 20.53 -18.32 15.40
#